data_e76a7ac3d5371709998bc8331958b966
#
_entry.id   e76a7ac3d5371709998bc8331958b966
#
_cell.length_a   1.000
_cell.length_b   1.000
_cell.length_c   1.000
_cell.angle_alpha   90.00
_cell.angle_beta   90.00
_cell.angle_gamma   90.00
#
_symmetry.space_group_name_H-M   'P 1'
#
loop_
_entity.id
_entity.type
_entity.pdbx_description
1 polymer ?
#
loop_
_entity_poly.entity_id
_entity_poly.type
_entity_poly.pdbx_seq_one_letter_code
_entity_poly.pdbx_strand_id
1 'polypeptide(L)'
;ILFKYIIRWPWFVASVIICMACAWIYLKQSTPAYNINASILIKDEKKGGMLGSEFSGLEDLGLLNPSKNIDNEIEILQSKSLIKDVINELGLYIDYTTSTGFKTRDLYGASPILAHYSPKDAELLDAPMLLTVDYQKSGQIEVNVTTGKGSDEEKTFSKSFTELPAVLSGEKGTITFMPNSQVPITEDGKLEITIQHPLAVAKSYRKALAIGPTSKTTSVATISISNTNKKRGEDFINKLVEMYNRDANDDKNEVAQNTARFIDAVSY
;
A
#
# COMPACT_ATOMS: atom_id res chain seq x y z
N ILE A 1 21.26 12.89 -55.70
CA ILE A 1 21.00 13.10 -54.26
C ILE A 1 20.71 11.78 -53.58
N LEU A 2 19.87 10.88 -54.12
CA LEU A 2 19.53 9.55 -53.57
C LEU A 2 20.72 8.63 -53.38
N PHE A 3 21.70 8.64 -54.26
CA PHE A 3 22.90 7.77 -54.20
C PHE A 3 23.78 8.03 -52.97
N LYS A 4 23.81 9.26 -52.45
CA LYS A 4 24.54 9.60 -51.21
C LYS A 4 23.91 8.98 -49.94
N TYR A 5 22.61 8.75 -49.94
CA TYR A 5 21.90 8.11 -48.83
C TYR A 5 22.07 6.57 -48.84
N ILE A 6 22.09 5.99 -50.06
CA ILE A 6 22.30 4.54 -50.22
C ILE A 6 23.71 4.10 -49.73
N ILE A 7 24.74 4.90 -49.99
CA ILE A 7 26.11 4.61 -49.51
C ILE A 7 26.24 4.67 -47.98
N ARG A 8 25.38 5.44 -47.31
CA ARG A 8 25.40 5.57 -45.84
C ARG A 8 24.37 4.69 -45.15
N TRP A 9 23.70 3.79 -45.87
CA TRP A 9 22.74 2.84 -45.33
C TRP A 9 23.26 2.02 -44.14
N PRO A 10 24.54 1.54 -44.06
CA PRO A 10 25.03 0.80 -42.92
C PRO A 10 24.98 1.62 -41.60
N TRP A 11 25.19 2.93 -41.67
CA TRP A 11 25.10 3.80 -40.49
C TRP A 11 23.69 3.92 -39.95
N PHE A 12 22.69 3.92 -40.85
CA PHE A 12 21.29 3.89 -40.47
C PHE A 12 20.91 2.57 -39.77
N VAL A 13 21.35 1.44 -40.32
CA VAL A 13 21.14 0.12 -39.72
C VAL A 13 21.82 0.03 -38.37
N ALA A 14 23.06 0.51 -38.24
CA ALA A 14 23.77 0.54 -36.96
C ALA A 14 23.04 1.38 -35.91
N SER A 15 22.52 2.55 -36.27
CA SER A 15 21.72 3.39 -35.39
C SER A 15 20.45 2.68 -34.90
N VAL A 16 19.71 2.01 -35.81
CA VAL A 16 18.51 1.25 -35.45
C VAL A 16 18.84 0.09 -34.50
N ILE A 17 19.93 -0.63 -34.75
CA ILE A 17 20.36 -1.73 -33.87
C ILE A 17 20.71 -1.21 -32.47
N ILE A 18 21.43 -0.07 -32.38
CA ILE A 18 21.78 0.54 -31.10
C ILE A 18 20.52 0.98 -30.35
N CYS A 19 19.58 1.68 -31.03
CA CYS A 19 18.30 2.07 -30.42
C CYS A 19 17.50 0.86 -29.93
N MET A 20 17.45 -0.22 -30.72
CA MET A 20 16.75 -1.46 -30.35
C MET A 20 17.41 -2.15 -29.13
N ALA A 21 18.74 -2.18 -29.08
CA ALA A 21 19.48 -2.69 -27.93
C ALA A 21 19.23 -1.85 -26.68
N CYS A 22 19.26 -0.53 -26.76
CA CYS A 22 18.92 0.36 -25.65
C CYS A 22 17.47 0.19 -25.18
N ALA A 23 16.52 0.09 -26.12
CA ALA A 23 15.12 -0.16 -25.79
C ALA A 23 14.93 -1.53 -25.10
N TRP A 24 15.63 -2.57 -25.57
CA TRP A 24 15.58 -3.90 -24.97
C TRP A 24 16.14 -3.92 -23.55
N ILE A 25 17.28 -3.24 -23.31
CA ILE A 25 17.87 -3.08 -21.96
C ILE A 25 16.89 -2.33 -21.05
N TYR A 26 16.29 -1.23 -21.53
CA TYR A 26 15.31 -0.45 -20.77
C TYR A 26 14.08 -1.28 -20.40
N LEU A 27 13.50 -2.02 -21.34
CA LEU A 27 12.35 -2.90 -21.09
C LEU A 27 12.69 -4.03 -20.12
N LYS A 28 13.93 -4.55 -20.18
CA LYS A 28 14.37 -5.61 -19.28
C LYS A 28 14.55 -5.12 -17.83
N GLN A 29 14.83 -3.83 -17.62
CA GLN A 29 14.96 -3.20 -16.30
C GLN A 29 13.64 -2.65 -15.77
N SER A 30 12.68 -2.38 -16.65
CA SER A 30 11.37 -1.82 -16.24
C SER A 30 10.59 -2.83 -15.39
N THR A 31 10.13 -2.39 -14.23
CA THR A 31 9.21 -3.16 -13.37
C THR A 31 7.80 -3.02 -13.90
N PRO A 32 7.04 -4.13 -14.10
CA PRO A 32 5.66 -4.04 -14.52
C PRO A 32 4.82 -3.33 -13.45
N ALA A 33 3.93 -2.45 -13.85
CA ALA A 33 2.93 -1.85 -12.99
C ALA A 33 1.55 -2.46 -13.35
N TYR A 34 0.85 -2.93 -12.35
CA TYR A 34 -0.49 -3.50 -12.47
C TYR A 34 -1.51 -2.47 -12.01
N ASN A 35 -2.56 -2.29 -12.79
CA ASN A 35 -3.70 -1.47 -12.39
C ASN A 35 -4.79 -2.40 -11.83
N ILE A 36 -5.06 -2.28 -10.54
CA ILE A 36 -6.04 -3.07 -9.79
C ILE A 36 -7.27 -2.21 -9.57
N ASN A 37 -8.44 -2.74 -9.94
CA ASN A 37 -9.70 -2.03 -9.84
C ASN A 37 -10.70 -2.82 -9.03
N ALA A 38 -11.49 -2.12 -8.20
CA ALA A 38 -12.66 -2.66 -7.52
C ALA A 38 -13.81 -1.68 -7.64
N SER A 39 -15.04 -2.18 -7.58
CA SER A 39 -16.25 -1.34 -7.54
C SER A 39 -16.96 -1.58 -6.22
N ILE A 40 -17.36 -0.49 -5.56
CA ILE A 40 -18.12 -0.52 -4.32
C ILE A 40 -19.45 0.18 -4.52
N LEU A 41 -20.50 -0.36 -3.90
CA LEU A 41 -21.79 0.29 -3.83
C LEU A 41 -21.85 1.13 -2.55
N ILE A 42 -21.99 2.43 -2.71
CA ILE A 42 -22.18 3.37 -1.61
C ILE A 42 -23.68 3.47 -1.36
N LYS A 43 -24.13 2.99 -0.18
CA LYS A 43 -25.56 3.05 0.17
C LYS A 43 -25.91 4.44 0.69
N ASP A 44 -26.86 5.10 0.05
CA ASP A 44 -27.50 6.31 0.56
C ASP A 44 -28.39 5.96 1.76
N GLU A 45 -27.98 6.33 2.95
CA GLU A 45 -28.67 6.00 4.21
C GLU A 45 -29.93 6.83 4.47
N LYS A 46 -30.17 7.86 3.69
CA LYS A 46 -31.32 8.77 3.90
C LYS A 46 -32.68 8.19 3.49
N LYS A 47 -32.72 6.99 2.91
CA LYS A 47 -34.01 6.33 2.51
C LYS A 47 -34.68 5.48 3.59
N GLY A 48 -34.09 5.33 4.77
CA GLY A 48 -34.58 4.42 5.82
C GLY A 48 -35.17 5.06 7.07
N GLY A 49 -35.16 6.37 7.20
CA GLY A 49 -35.72 7.06 8.38
C GLY A 49 -37.18 7.47 8.18
N MET A 50 -37.97 7.45 9.26
CA MET A 50 -39.41 7.79 9.35
C MET A 50 -39.75 9.24 8.90
N LEU A 51 -38.73 10.03 8.49
CA LEU A 51 -38.87 11.39 7.92
C LEU A 51 -38.84 11.40 6.38
N GLY A 52 -38.78 10.22 5.73
CA GLY A 52 -38.62 10.10 4.27
C GLY A 52 -39.75 10.65 3.43
N SER A 53 -40.96 10.82 4.01
CA SER A 53 -42.14 11.34 3.27
C SER A 53 -42.15 12.86 3.14
N GLU A 54 -41.55 13.61 4.08
CA GLU A 54 -41.50 15.08 4.01
C GLU A 54 -40.28 15.57 3.17
N PHE A 55 -39.22 14.75 3.07
CA PHE A 55 -38.04 15.10 2.28
C PHE A 55 -38.10 14.73 0.79
N SER A 56 -39.06 13.86 0.39
CA SER A 56 -39.26 13.53 -1.03
C SER A 56 -39.62 14.74 -1.89
N GLY A 57 -40.29 15.73 -1.29
CA GLY A 57 -40.60 16.99 -1.98
C GLY A 57 -39.42 17.91 -2.20
N LEU A 58 -38.33 17.77 -1.41
CA LEU A 58 -37.08 18.54 -1.59
C LEU A 58 -36.15 17.89 -2.62
N GLU A 59 -36.25 16.58 -2.82
CA GLU A 59 -35.54 15.84 -3.86
C GLU A 59 -36.07 16.22 -5.27
N ASP A 60 -37.38 16.36 -5.42
CA ASP A 60 -38.05 16.84 -6.65
C ASP A 60 -37.71 18.29 -6.99
N LEU A 61 -37.35 19.11 -5.99
CA LEU A 61 -36.92 20.49 -6.16
C LEU A 61 -35.40 20.61 -6.48
N GLY A 62 -34.67 19.50 -6.62
CA GLY A 62 -33.24 19.50 -6.93
C GLY A 62 -32.34 20.04 -5.81
N LEU A 63 -32.88 20.20 -4.58
CA LEU A 63 -32.15 20.73 -3.44
C LEU A 63 -31.30 19.67 -2.72
N LEU A 64 -31.58 18.38 -2.97
CA LEU A 64 -30.80 17.24 -2.47
C LEU A 64 -30.07 16.60 -3.65
N ASN A 65 -28.82 16.95 -3.83
CA ASN A 65 -27.96 16.37 -4.88
C ASN A 65 -27.38 15.04 -4.39
N PRO A 66 -27.79 13.87 -4.95
CA PRO A 66 -27.22 12.57 -4.56
C PRO A 66 -25.72 12.47 -4.83
N SER A 67 -25.18 13.26 -5.77
CA SER A 67 -23.76 13.32 -6.06
C SER A 67 -22.91 13.87 -4.89
N LYS A 68 -23.46 14.75 -4.03
CA LYS A 68 -22.71 15.25 -2.87
C LYS A 68 -22.44 14.18 -1.82
N ASN A 69 -23.32 13.18 -1.68
CA ASN A 69 -23.09 12.06 -0.76
C ASN A 69 -21.92 11.18 -1.24
N ILE A 70 -21.87 10.89 -2.53
CA ILE A 70 -20.79 10.06 -3.11
C ILE A 70 -19.44 10.76 -2.98
N ASP A 71 -19.40 12.07 -3.22
CA ASP A 71 -18.17 12.85 -3.12
C ASP A 71 -17.62 12.84 -1.68
N ASN A 72 -18.47 12.95 -0.67
CA ASN A 72 -18.09 12.86 0.73
C ASN A 72 -17.53 11.47 1.08
N GLU A 73 -18.15 10.40 0.61
CA GLU A 73 -17.67 9.03 0.86
C GLU A 73 -16.35 8.75 0.15
N ILE A 74 -16.15 9.33 -1.03
CA ILE A 74 -14.87 9.28 -1.74
C ILE A 74 -13.78 10.00 -0.93
N GLU A 75 -14.08 11.15 -0.33
CA GLU A 75 -13.14 11.87 0.54
C GLU A 75 -12.77 11.07 1.79
N ILE A 76 -13.74 10.37 2.40
CA ILE A 76 -13.50 9.47 3.53
C ILE A 76 -12.58 8.32 3.11
N LEU A 77 -12.87 7.65 2.00
CA LEU A 77 -12.03 6.58 1.44
C LEU A 77 -10.62 7.04 1.08
N GLN A 78 -10.44 8.32 0.72
CA GLN A 78 -9.15 8.94 0.41
C GLN A 78 -8.50 9.60 1.63
N SER A 79 -9.11 9.50 2.81
CA SER A 79 -8.58 10.14 4.01
C SER A 79 -7.22 9.56 4.38
N LYS A 80 -6.34 10.43 4.88
CA LYS A 80 -4.99 10.01 5.31
C LYS A 80 -5.05 9.06 6.52
N SER A 81 -6.05 9.24 7.37
CA SER A 81 -6.25 8.42 8.56
C SER A 81 -6.57 7.00 8.16
N LEU A 82 -7.64 6.80 7.39
CA LEU A 82 -8.08 5.49 6.95
C LEU A 82 -6.98 4.74 6.17
N ILE A 83 -6.31 5.44 5.24
CA ILE A 83 -5.20 4.84 4.49
C ILE A 83 -4.04 4.45 5.41
N LYS A 84 -3.67 5.29 6.39
CA LYS A 84 -2.62 4.99 7.37
C LYS A 84 -2.99 3.76 8.20
N ASP A 85 -4.24 3.64 8.62
CA ASP A 85 -4.71 2.51 9.38
C ASP A 85 -4.67 1.21 8.57
N VAL A 86 -5.04 1.25 7.28
CA VAL A 86 -4.85 0.14 6.34
C VAL A 86 -3.36 -0.25 6.21
N ILE A 87 -2.47 0.74 6.07
CA ILE A 87 -1.01 0.51 5.99
C ILE A 87 -0.50 -0.17 7.25
N ASN A 88 -0.97 0.26 8.43
CA ASN A 88 -0.58 -0.31 9.71
C ASN A 88 -1.09 -1.76 9.86
N GLU A 89 -2.36 -2.01 9.53
CA GLU A 89 -2.99 -3.32 9.66
C GLU A 89 -2.36 -4.37 8.73
N LEU A 90 -2.04 -3.99 7.50
CA LEU A 90 -1.37 -4.86 6.53
C LEU A 90 0.16 -4.90 6.68
N GLY A 91 0.74 -4.06 7.53
CA GLY A 91 2.19 -3.96 7.67
C GLY A 91 2.90 -3.44 6.43
N LEU A 92 2.24 -2.65 5.57
CA LEU A 92 2.79 -2.18 4.29
C LEU A 92 3.91 -1.13 4.44
N TYR A 93 4.20 -0.71 5.65
CA TYR A 93 5.36 0.12 5.98
C TYR A 93 6.66 -0.70 6.07
N ILE A 94 6.57 -2.04 5.99
CA ILE A 94 7.70 -2.97 5.88
C ILE A 94 7.69 -3.54 4.47
N ASP A 95 8.70 -3.20 3.69
CA ASP A 95 8.85 -3.65 2.31
C ASP A 95 9.94 -4.73 2.20
N TYR A 96 9.66 -5.78 1.44
CA TYR A 96 10.55 -6.92 1.26
C TYR A 96 10.97 -7.01 -0.20
N THR A 97 12.27 -6.94 -0.45
CA THR A 97 12.80 -7.05 -1.79
C THR A 97 14.00 -8.01 -1.83
N THR A 98 14.23 -8.60 -2.98
CA THR A 98 15.46 -9.34 -3.26
C THR A 98 16.05 -8.85 -4.57
N SER A 99 17.36 -8.71 -4.59
CA SER A 99 18.09 -8.27 -5.78
C SER A 99 18.77 -9.48 -6.45
N THR A 100 18.32 -9.83 -7.66
CA THR A 100 18.94 -10.87 -8.49
C THR A 100 19.57 -10.22 -9.72
N GLY A 101 20.88 -9.98 -9.67
CA GLY A 101 21.59 -9.22 -10.70
C GLY A 101 21.13 -7.77 -10.75
N PHE A 102 20.59 -7.34 -11.89
CA PHE A 102 20.10 -5.95 -12.10
C PHE A 102 18.60 -5.78 -11.80
N LYS A 103 17.90 -6.81 -11.34
CA LYS A 103 16.46 -6.74 -11.04
C LYS A 103 16.20 -6.82 -9.55
N THR A 104 15.47 -5.85 -9.04
CA THR A 104 14.86 -5.90 -7.71
C THR A 104 13.46 -6.49 -7.86
N ARG A 105 13.17 -7.52 -7.09
CA ARG A 105 11.86 -8.19 -7.05
C ARG A 105 11.21 -7.92 -5.71
N ASP A 106 9.97 -7.48 -5.76
CA ASP A 106 9.09 -7.36 -4.59
C ASP A 106 8.65 -8.74 -4.11
N LEU A 107 8.85 -9.02 -2.83
CA LEU A 107 8.53 -10.28 -2.16
C LEU A 107 7.32 -10.17 -1.23
N TYR A 108 6.43 -9.21 -1.45
CA TYR A 108 5.21 -9.10 -0.64
C TYR A 108 4.45 -10.44 -0.60
N GLY A 109 4.25 -10.98 0.62
CA GLY A 109 3.61 -12.29 0.83
C GLY A 109 4.44 -13.51 0.39
N ALA A 110 5.62 -13.31 -0.20
CA ALA A 110 6.52 -14.36 -0.68
C ALA A 110 7.91 -14.32 -0.03
N SER A 111 8.09 -13.52 1.00
CA SER A 111 9.33 -13.46 1.76
C SER A 111 9.48 -14.70 2.65
N PRO A 112 10.64 -15.39 2.67
CA PRO A 112 10.88 -16.53 3.54
C PRO A 112 11.04 -16.12 5.02
N ILE A 113 11.39 -14.86 5.29
CA ILE A 113 11.53 -14.29 6.63
C ILE A 113 10.60 -13.08 6.72
N LEU A 114 9.83 -13.02 7.79
CA LEU A 114 8.95 -11.91 8.12
C LEU A 114 9.56 -11.10 9.26
N ALA A 115 9.63 -9.79 9.10
CA ALA A 115 10.04 -8.87 10.15
C ALA A 115 8.76 -8.27 10.78
N HIS A 116 8.68 -8.33 12.09
CA HIS A 116 7.66 -7.63 12.86
C HIS A 116 8.30 -6.44 13.57
N TYR A 117 7.78 -5.26 13.29
CA TYR A 117 8.20 -3.99 13.89
C TYR A 117 6.95 -3.19 14.25
N SER A 118 6.93 -2.58 15.43
CA SER A 118 5.74 -1.87 15.89
C SER A 118 5.42 -0.65 15.02
N PRO A 119 4.15 -0.44 14.60
CA PRO A 119 3.78 0.79 13.90
C PRO A 119 4.12 2.06 14.68
N LYS A 120 4.04 2.01 16.02
CA LYS A 120 4.39 3.15 16.88
C LYS A 120 5.88 3.49 16.82
N ASP A 121 6.73 2.46 16.78
CA ASP A 121 8.17 2.65 16.65
C ASP A 121 8.53 3.13 15.23
N ALA A 122 7.80 2.63 14.21
CA ALA A 122 7.96 3.08 12.83
C ALA A 122 7.59 4.57 12.64
N GLU A 123 6.66 5.11 13.44
CA GLU A 123 6.32 6.53 13.46
C GLU A 123 7.44 7.42 14.04
N LEU A 124 8.39 6.84 14.77
CA LEU A 124 9.55 7.57 15.32
C LEU A 124 10.75 7.59 14.36
N LEU A 125 10.61 7.00 13.19
CA LEU A 125 11.67 6.98 12.18
C LEU A 125 11.70 8.30 11.40
N ASP A 126 12.81 9.01 11.46
CA ASP A 126 13.05 10.22 10.68
C ASP A 126 13.40 9.91 9.22
N ALA A 127 14.01 8.75 8.98
CA ALA A 127 14.40 8.24 7.66
C ALA A 127 14.13 6.73 7.56
N PRO A 128 13.99 6.17 6.35
CA PRO A 128 13.83 4.73 6.16
C PRO A 128 14.97 3.93 6.80
N MET A 129 14.62 2.86 7.51
CA MET A 129 15.59 1.90 8.04
C MET A 129 15.75 0.78 7.03
N LEU A 130 16.99 0.53 6.60
CA LEU A 130 17.33 -0.50 5.65
C LEU A 130 17.98 -1.66 6.38
N LEU A 131 17.46 -2.87 6.16
CA LEU A 131 18.02 -4.09 6.69
C LEU A 131 18.36 -5.02 5.53
N THR A 132 19.58 -5.51 5.54
CA THR A 132 20.01 -6.59 4.67
C THR A 132 20.09 -7.85 5.50
N VAL A 133 19.33 -8.86 5.15
CA VAL A 133 19.26 -10.15 5.85
C VAL A 133 19.83 -11.22 4.93
N ASP A 134 21.03 -11.69 5.24
CA ASP A 134 21.63 -12.85 4.61
C ASP A 134 21.20 -14.08 5.41
N TYR A 135 20.51 -15.02 4.77
CA TYR A 135 19.94 -16.20 5.44
C TYR A 135 20.46 -17.48 4.82
N GLN A 136 20.64 -18.49 5.66
CA GLN A 136 21.10 -19.82 5.28
C GLN A 136 19.99 -20.86 5.45
N LYS A 137 20.08 -21.94 4.69
CA LYS A 137 19.18 -23.09 4.81
C LYS A 137 19.20 -23.72 6.20
N SER A 138 20.29 -23.57 6.94
CA SER A 138 20.44 -23.98 8.36
C SER A 138 19.53 -23.21 9.32
N GLY A 139 18.91 -22.10 8.90
CA GLY A 139 18.14 -21.19 9.75
C GLY A 139 18.99 -20.07 10.36
N GLN A 140 20.30 -20.06 10.11
CA GLN A 140 21.18 -18.98 10.52
C GLN A 140 20.91 -17.73 9.69
N ILE A 141 20.85 -16.57 10.33
CA ILE A 141 20.69 -15.28 9.67
C ILE A 141 21.74 -14.29 10.14
N GLU A 142 22.21 -13.46 9.22
CA GLU A 142 23.02 -12.28 9.49
C GLU A 142 22.25 -11.04 9.04
N VAL A 143 22.05 -10.12 9.98
CA VAL A 143 21.27 -8.90 9.76
C VAL A 143 22.20 -7.69 9.82
N ASN A 144 22.27 -6.96 8.72
CA ASN A 144 22.97 -5.68 8.62
C ASN A 144 21.94 -4.57 8.59
N VAL A 145 21.94 -3.71 9.58
CA VAL A 145 20.99 -2.59 9.72
C VAL A 145 21.69 -1.29 9.37
N THR A 146 21.10 -0.52 8.47
CA THR A 146 21.54 0.83 8.12
C THR A 146 20.42 1.82 8.39
N THR A 147 20.67 2.80 9.25
CA THR A 147 19.75 3.89 9.56
C THR A 147 20.34 5.21 9.06
N GLY A 148 19.48 6.14 8.63
CA GLY A 148 19.90 7.46 8.17
C GLY A 148 20.71 7.45 6.86
N LYS A 149 20.45 6.50 5.95
CA LYS A 149 21.18 6.38 4.69
C LYS A 149 21.18 7.69 3.91
N GLY A 150 22.40 8.19 3.61
CA GLY A 150 22.59 9.45 2.87
C GLY A 150 22.52 10.71 3.73
N SER A 151 22.49 10.60 5.05
CA SER A 151 22.64 11.71 5.99
C SER A 151 23.98 11.63 6.74
N ASP A 152 24.37 12.73 7.38
CA ASP A 152 25.60 12.78 8.21
C ASP A 152 25.50 11.85 9.46
N GLU A 153 24.33 11.31 9.74
CA GLU A 153 24.04 10.40 10.86
C GLU A 153 23.88 8.94 10.43
N GLU A 154 24.43 8.54 9.31
CA GLU A 154 24.36 7.15 8.85
C GLU A 154 25.07 6.21 9.85
N LYS A 155 24.30 5.29 10.43
CA LYS A 155 24.80 4.26 11.35
C LYS A 155 24.53 2.89 10.75
N THR A 156 25.56 2.06 10.71
CA THR A 156 25.42 0.65 10.28
C THR A 156 25.94 -0.24 11.39
N PHE A 157 25.17 -1.28 11.71
CA PHE A 157 25.59 -2.35 12.61
C PHE A 157 25.13 -3.71 12.10
N SER A 158 25.86 -4.76 12.45
CA SER A 158 25.55 -6.13 12.07
C SER A 158 25.36 -7.01 13.29
N LYS A 159 24.47 -7.99 13.18
CA LYS A 159 24.24 -9.01 14.19
C LYS A 159 23.87 -10.34 13.52
N SER A 160 24.48 -11.42 14.01
CA SER A 160 24.21 -12.77 13.54
C SER A 160 23.35 -13.51 14.57
N PHE A 161 22.46 -14.37 14.07
CA PHE A 161 21.60 -15.23 14.88
C PHE A 161 21.69 -16.66 14.34
N THR A 162 21.68 -17.62 15.23
CA THR A 162 21.83 -19.05 14.88
C THR A 162 20.52 -19.70 14.43
N GLU A 163 19.38 -19.15 14.85
CA GLU A 163 18.04 -19.71 14.57
C GLU A 163 16.96 -18.62 14.56
N LEU A 164 15.83 -18.92 13.96
CA LEU A 164 14.60 -18.14 13.99
C LEU A 164 13.58 -18.78 14.97
N PRO A 165 12.77 -17.98 15.69
CA PRO A 165 12.67 -16.53 15.66
C PRO A 165 13.84 -15.80 16.33
N ALA A 166 14.24 -14.66 15.77
CA ALA A 166 15.34 -13.84 16.27
C ALA A 166 14.86 -12.42 16.61
N VAL A 167 15.40 -11.87 17.71
CA VAL A 167 15.03 -10.54 18.19
C VAL A 167 16.23 -9.60 18.16
N LEU A 168 16.05 -8.49 17.45
CA LEU A 168 17.02 -7.42 17.34
C LEU A 168 16.46 -6.17 18.03
N SER A 169 17.06 -5.81 19.17
CA SER A 169 16.71 -4.58 19.89
C SER A 169 17.73 -3.49 19.58
N GLY A 170 17.26 -2.31 19.28
CA GLY A 170 18.07 -1.12 19.00
C GLY A 170 17.45 0.14 19.61
N GLU A 171 18.11 1.28 19.42
CA GLU A 171 17.67 2.60 19.94
C GLU A 171 16.30 3.02 19.38
N LYS A 172 15.95 2.60 18.16
CA LYS A 172 14.73 2.98 17.47
C LYS A 172 13.60 1.93 17.62
N GLY A 173 13.74 0.95 18.51
CA GLY A 173 12.74 -0.09 18.76
C GLY A 173 13.27 -1.51 18.60
N THR A 174 12.35 -2.47 18.59
CA THR A 174 12.66 -3.90 18.53
C THR A 174 12.07 -4.52 17.28
N ILE A 175 12.91 -5.23 16.53
CA ILE A 175 12.50 -5.98 15.32
C ILE A 175 12.54 -7.47 15.66
N THR A 176 11.45 -8.18 15.39
CA THR A 176 11.40 -9.64 15.52
C THR A 176 11.34 -10.28 14.15
N PHE A 177 12.32 -11.13 13.86
CA PHE A 177 12.36 -11.92 12.62
C PHE A 177 11.75 -13.28 12.88
N MET A 178 10.79 -13.69 12.06
CA MET A 178 10.10 -14.96 12.14
C MET A 178 10.19 -15.71 10.80
N PRO A 179 10.28 -17.04 10.80
CA PRO A 179 10.19 -17.82 9.57
C PRO A 179 8.75 -17.72 9.00
N ASN A 180 8.64 -17.61 7.69
CA ASN A 180 7.35 -17.67 7.03
C ASN A 180 6.97 -19.13 6.79
N SER A 181 5.92 -19.62 7.47
CA SER A 181 5.43 -20.98 7.33
C SER A 181 4.92 -21.32 5.91
N GLN A 182 4.54 -20.32 5.14
CA GLN A 182 4.05 -20.50 3.76
C GLN A 182 5.18 -20.55 2.73
N VAL A 183 6.36 -20.01 3.09
CA VAL A 183 7.53 -19.93 2.19
C VAL A 183 8.74 -20.43 2.95
N PRO A 184 9.00 -21.74 3.00
CA PRO A 184 10.13 -22.29 3.74
C PRO A 184 11.47 -21.87 3.14
N ILE A 185 12.49 -21.72 3.97
CA ILE A 185 13.86 -21.47 3.52
C ILE A 185 14.42 -22.77 2.97
N THR A 186 14.54 -22.86 1.65
CA THR A 186 15.05 -24.04 0.94
C THR A 186 16.51 -23.91 0.52
N GLU A 187 16.98 -22.67 0.32
CA GLU A 187 18.30 -22.31 -0.16
C GLU A 187 18.82 -21.08 0.60
N ASP A 188 20.12 -20.88 0.55
CA ASP A 188 20.74 -19.67 1.05
C ASP A 188 20.35 -18.47 0.19
N GLY A 189 20.14 -17.33 0.78
CA GLY A 189 19.72 -16.17 0.03
C GLY A 189 19.90 -14.85 0.77
N LYS A 190 19.54 -13.77 0.06
CA LYS A 190 19.63 -12.41 0.55
C LYS A 190 18.29 -11.70 0.40
N LEU A 191 17.87 -11.07 1.48
CA LEU A 191 16.64 -10.31 1.58
C LEU A 191 16.97 -8.88 2.00
N GLU A 192 16.39 -7.93 1.33
CA GLU A 192 16.44 -6.52 1.70
C GLU A 192 15.06 -6.15 2.29
N ILE A 193 15.06 -5.64 3.51
CA ILE A 193 13.87 -5.18 4.20
C ILE A 193 14.00 -3.68 4.41
N THR A 194 12.99 -2.93 3.98
CA THR A 194 12.93 -1.48 4.20
C THR A 194 11.76 -1.16 5.10
N ILE A 195 12.04 -0.55 6.26
CA ILE A 195 11.00 -0.07 7.19
C ILE A 195 10.89 1.43 7.03
N GLN A 196 9.69 1.91 6.76
CA GLN A 196 9.40 3.31 6.49
C GLN A 196 8.40 3.87 7.49
N HIS A 197 8.39 5.19 7.63
CA HIS A 197 7.36 5.86 8.42
C HIS A 197 5.96 5.61 7.80
N PRO A 198 4.98 5.04 8.56
CA PRO A 198 3.66 4.66 8.01
C PRO A 198 2.92 5.78 7.29
N LEU A 199 3.00 7.01 7.80
CA LEU A 199 2.38 8.17 7.15
C LEU A 199 3.03 8.52 5.80
N ALA A 200 4.34 8.27 5.62
CA ALA A 200 5.02 8.48 4.35
C ALA A 200 4.52 7.48 3.30
N VAL A 201 4.37 6.21 3.71
CA VAL A 201 3.79 5.16 2.87
C VAL A 201 2.33 5.46 2.55
N ALA A 202 1.53 5.86 3.53
CA ALA A 202 0.13 6.25 3.32
C ALA A 202 -0.01 7.41 2.31
N LYS A 203 0.88 8.41 2.36
CA LYS A 203 0.91 9.49 1.35
C LYS A 203 1.21 8.98 -0.06
N SER A 204 2.11 7.99 -0.18
CA SER A 204 2.44 7.34 -1.45
C SER A 204 1.25 6.58 -2.02
N TYR A 205 0.60 5.77 -1.19
CA TYR A 205 -0.60 5.03 -1.57
C TYR A 205 -1.74 5.96 -1.96
N ARG A 206 -1.98 7.03 -1.19
CA ARG A 206 -2.98 8.05 -1.53
C ARG A 206 -2.76 8.68 -2.90
N LYS A 207 -1.50 8.91 -3.29
CA LYS A 207 -1.17 9.45 -4.63
C LYS A 207 -1.42 8.45 -5.76
N ALA A 208 -1.23 7.16 -5.49
CA ALA A 208 -1.44 6.08 -6.45
C ALA A 208 -2.92 5.65 -6.53
N LEU A 209 -3.72 6.02 -5.52
CA LEU A 209 -5.13 5.68 -5.40
C LEU A 209 -5.97 6.68 -6.19
N ALA A 210 -6.81 6.17 -7.09
CA ALA A 210 -7.83 6.93 -7.77
C ALA A 210 -9.21 6.36 -7.40
N ILE A 211 -10.10 7.20 -6.89
CA ILE A 211 -11.47 6.83 -6.57
C ILE A 211 -12.41 7.82 -7.27
N GLY A 212 -13.43 7.30 -7.91
CA GLY A 212 -14.41 8.14 -8.59
C GLY A 212 -15.72 7.41 -8.85
N PRO A 213 -16.82 8.15 -9.05
CA PRO A 213 -18.10 7.54 -9.40
C PRO A 213 -18.02 6.87 -10.77
N THR A 214 -18.63 5.69 -10.90
CA THR A 214 -18.68 4.96 -12.18
C THR A 214 -19.52 5.73 -13.23
N SER A 215 -20.54 6.45 -12.79
CA SER A 215 -21.32 7.40 -13.62
C SER A 215 -21.92 8.50 -12.74
N LYS A 216 -22.39 9.58 -13.36
CA LYS A 216 -22.98 10.75 -12.66
C LYS A 216 -24.28 10.45 -11.91
N THR A 217 -24.91 9.31 -12.18
CA THR A 217 -26.26 8.99 -11.68
C THR A 217 -26.30 7.69 -10.85
N THR A 218 -25.15 7.06 -10.60
CA THR A 218 -25.07 5.80 -9.86
C THR A 218 -24.39 5.98 -8.52
N SER A 219 -24.85 5.25 -7.50
CA SER A 219 -24.21 5.16 -6.19
C SER A 219 -23.05 4.14 -6.18
N VAL A 220 -22.41 3.90 -7.34
CA VAL A 220 -21.28 2.99 -7.47
C VAL A 220 -20.02 3.80 -7.69
N ALA A 221 -19.01 3.60 -6.83
CA ALA A 221 -17.68 4.14 -6.99
C ALA A 221 -16.69 3.06 -7.45
N THR A 222 -15.76 3.44 -8.32
CA THR A 222 -14.63 2.61 -8.74
C THR A 222 -13.40 3.07 -7.97
N ILE A 223 -12.72 2.11 -7.34
CA ILE A 223 -11.43 2.29 -6.66
C ILE A 223 -10.37 1.68 -7.57
N SER A 224 -9.32 2.42 -7.88
CA SER A 224 -8.20 1.98 -8.71
C SER A 224 -6.88 2.29 -8.03
N ILE A 225 -5.95 1.34 -8.06
CA ILE A 225 -4.58 1.57 -7.60
C ILE A 225 -3.58 0.95 -8.57
N SER A 226 -2.49 1.68 -8.84
CA SER A 226 -1.36 1.15 -9.60
C SER A 226 -0.29 0.67 -8.64
N ASN A 227 0.10 -0.62 -8.75
CA ASN A 227 1.12 -1.23 -7.89
C ASN A 227 2.00 -2.20 -8.70
N THR A 228 3.26 -2.34 -8.29
CA THR A 228 4.20 -3.30 -8.90
C THR A 228 3.91 -4.75 -8.50
N ASN A 229 3.24 -4.94 -7.38
CA ASN A 229 2.80 -6.25 -6.88
C ASN A 229 1.27 -6.32 -6.88
N LYS A 230 0.71 -7.22 -7.69
CA LYS A 230 -0.73 -7.38 -7.86
C LYS A 230 -1.41 -7.73 -6.53
N LYS A 231 -0.87 -8.70 -5.78
CA LYS A 231 -1.44 -9.14 -4.50
C LYS A 231 -1.46 -8.00 -3.47
N ARG A 232 -0.35 -7.23 -3.39
CA ARG A 232 -0.27 -6.07 -2.49
C ARG A 232 -1.36 -5.04 -2.79
N GLY A 233 -1.62 -4.77 -4.08
CA GLY A 233 -2.69 -3.85 -4.47
C GLY A 233 -4.09 -4.40 -4.20
N GLU A 234 -4.31 -5.69 -4.42
CA GLU A 234 -5.57 -6.38 -4.09
C GLU A 234 -5.84 -6.36 -2.58
N ASP A 235 -4.85 -6.75 -1.77
CA ASP A 235 -4.95 -6.76 -0.31
C ASP A 235 -5.23 -5.34 0.23
N PHE A 236 -4.57 -4.32 -0.34
CA PHE A 236 -4.79 -2.93 0.03
C PHE A 236 -6.22 -2.48 -0.24
N ILE A 237 -6.75 -2.70 -1.45
CA ILE A 237 -8.13 -2.29 -1.79
C ILE A 237 -9.15 -3.03 -0.92
N ASN A 238 -8.99 -4.34 -0.74
CA ASN A 238 -9.88 -5.15 0.07
C ASN A 238 -9.90 -4.67 1.52
N LYS A 239 -8.74 -4.41 2.09
CA LYS A 239 -8.64 -3.90 3.47
C LYS A 239 -9.18 -2.47 3.61
N LEU A 240 -8.97 -1.62 2.61
CA LEU A 240 -9.52 -0.27 2.59
C LEU A 240 -11.06 -0.30 2.65
N VAL A 241 -11.68 -1.15 1.85
CA VAL A 241 -13.15 -1.32 1.84
C VAL A 241 -13.65 -1.95 3.14
N GLU A 242 -12.92 -2.94 3.68
CA GLU A 242 -13.24 -3.58 4.96
C GLU A 242 -13.23 -2.55 6.10
N MET A 243 -12.18 -1.75 6.21
CA MET A 243 -12.04 -0.76 7.27
C MET A 243 -13.08 0.37 7.13
N TYR A 244 -13.30 0.85 5.91
CA TYR A 244 -14.37 1.81 5.65
C TYR A 244 -15.74 1.29 6.12
N ASN A 245 -16.07 0.05 5.80
CA ASN A 245 -17.35 -0.55 6.23
C ASN A 245 -17.40 -0.74 7.75
N ARG A 246 -16.27 -1.07 8.39
CA ARG A 246 -16.18 -1.20 9.86
C ARG A 246 -16.44 0.14 10.53
N ASP A 247 -15.73 1.19 10.10
CA ASP A 247 -15.87 2.52 10.66
C ASP A 247 -17.31 3.05 10.50
N ALA A 248 -17.93 2.87 9.33
CA ALA A 248 -19.31 3.22 9.09
C ALA A 248 -20.32 2.47 9.99
N ASN A 249 -20.02 1.20 10.32
CA ASN A 249 -20.87 0.43 11.24
C ASN A 249 -20.66 0.86 12.70
N ASP A 250 -19.44 1.18 13.10
CA ASP A 250 -19.12 1.62 14.45
C ASP A 250 -19.77 2.98 14.74
N ASP A 251 -19.72 3.93 13.81
CA ASP A 251 -20.41 5.22 13.88
C ASP A 251 -21.92 5.04 14.09
N LYS A 252 -22.55 4.12 13.35
CA LYS A 252 -23.99 3.82 13.52
C LYS A 252 -24.33 3.25 14.88
N ASN A 253 -23.52 2.32 15.36
CA ASN A 253 -23.70 1.74 16.68
C ASN A 253 -23.54 2.79 17.78
N GLU A 254 -22.61 3.71 17.65
CA GLU A 254 -22.43 4.82 18.58
C GLU A 254 -23.63 5.76 18.59
N VAL A 255 -24.12 6.17 17.41
CA VAL A 255 -25.32 7.00 17.28
C VAL A 255 -26.55 6.30 17.90
N ALA A 256 -26.73 4.99 17.62
CA ALA A 256 -27.84 4.23 18.19
C ALA A 256 -27.77 4.14 19.71
N GLN A 257 -26.58 3.90 20.27
CA GLN A 257 -26.35 3.85 21.71
C GLN A 257 -26.61 5.21 22.38
N ASN A 258 -26.11 6.28 21.77
CA ASN A 258 -26.30 7.65 22.29
C ASN A 258 -27.77 8.04 22.24
N THR A 259 -28.49 7.66 21.18
CA THR A 259 -29.94 7.88 21.06
C THR A 259 -30.72 7.11 22.12
N ALA A 260 -30.39 5.85 22.36
CA ALA A 260 -31.01 5.03 23.40
C ALA A 260 -30.79 5.64 24.79
N ARG A 261 -29.54 6.04 25.10
CA ARG A 261 -29.20 6.72 26.38
C ARG A 261 -29.99 8.03 26.57
N PHE A 262 -30.13 8.80 25.48
CA PHE A 262 -30.90 10.05 25.52
C PHE A 262 -32.39 9.77 25.79
N ILE A 263 -33.00 8.77 25.13
CA ILE A 263 -34.40 8.39 25.36
C ILE A 263 -34.59 7.93 26.81
N ASP A 264 -33.70 7.10 27.35
CA ASP A 264 -33.75 6.65 28.73
C ASP A 264 -33.63 7.81 29.72
N ALA A 265 -32.79 8.80 29.43
CA ALA A 265 -32.61 9.99 30.28
C ALA A 265 -33.79 10.97 30.26
N VAL A 266 -34.58 10.99 29.17
CA VAL A 266 -35.74 11.89 29.00
C VAL A 266 -37.06 11.21 29.47
N SER A 267 -37.05 9.87 29.62
CA SER A 267 -38.22 9.10 30.04
C SER A 267 -38.44 9.07 31.57
N TYR A 268 -37.59 9.77 32.32
CA TYR A 268 -37.70 10.01 33.76
C TYR A 268 -38.06 11.46 34.02
#